data_b52432adeb3d70f50c1dfa487daefad0
#
_entry.id   b52432adeb3d70f50c1dfa487daefad0
#
_cell.length_a   1.000
_cell.length_b   1.000
_cell.length_c   1.000
_cell.angle_alpha   90.00
_cell.angle_beta   90.00
_cell.angle_gamma   90.00
#
_symmetry.space_group_name_H-M   'P 1'
#
loop_
_entity.id
_entity.type
_entity.pdbx_description
1 polymer ?
#
loop_
_entity_poly.entity_id
_entity_poly.type
_entity_poly.pdbx_seq_one_letter_code
_entity_poly.pdbx_strand_id
1 'polypeptide(L)'
;PIVVSNCSNNYGPNHFPEKLIPLFIHNIINKKALPVYGDGLYTRDWLYVIDHARAIDLIFHEGKKGDTYNIGGFNEWTNIDLVKLLCTQMDEKLGRAKGESEGLITYVKDRPGHDRRYAIDATKLNKELGWTPSVTFEQGLAATIDWYLQNTAWLENVTSGAYQTYYNQMYTNR
;
A
#
# COMPACT_ATOMS: atom_id res chain seq x y z
N PRO A 1 -11.03 2.93 30.36
CA PRO A 1 -10.26 1.82 29.78
C PRO A 1 -9.90 2.16 28.35
N ILE A 2 -8.62 2.40 28.08
CA ILE A 2 -8.10 2.75 26.75
C ILE A 2 -6.97 1.79 26.41
N VAL A 3 -6.91 1.34 25.16
CA VAL A 3 -5.76 0.69 24.55
C VAL A 3 -5.42 1.48 23.29
N VAL A 4 -4.15 1.74 23.04
CA VAL A 4 -3.68 2.47 21.86
C VAL A 4 -3.07 1.50 20.86
N SER A 5 -3.36 1.67 19.58
CA SER A 5 -2.67 0.94 18.51
C SER A 5 -2.03 1.90 17.51
N ASN A 6 -0.82 1.58 17.06
CA ASN A 6 -0.14 2.26 15.95
C ASN A 6 0.11 1.25 14.84
N CYS A 7 -0.17 1.60 13.60
CA CYS A 7 0.03 0.68 12.47
C CYS A 7 1.05 1.18 11.47
N SER A 8 1.63 0.26 10.71
CA SER A 8 2.45 0.54 9.53
C SER A 8 1.60 0.92 8.31
N ASN A 9 2.21 1.02 7.13
CA ASN A 9 1.50 1.37 5.91
C ASN A 9 0.50 0.28 5.53
N ASN A 10 -0.78 0.63 5.48
CA ASN A 10 -1.83 -0.29 5.06
C ASN A 10 -1.96 -0.34 3.54
N TYR A 11 -2.36 -1.52 3.03
CA TYR A 11 -2.77 -1.71 1.64
C TYR A 11 -3.89 -2.74 1.56
N GLY A 12 -4.66 -2.71 0.48
CA GLY A 12 -5.78 -3.65 0.29
C GLY A 12 -6.96 -3.00 -0.43
N PRO A 13 -8.12 -3.68 -0.40
CA PRO A 13 -9.39 -3.16 -0.93
C PRO A 13 -9.78 -1.80 -0.37
N ASN A 14 -10.51 -1.00 -1.18
CA ASN A 14 -11.06 0.30 -0.80
C ASN A 14 -10.04 1.38 -0.42
N HIS A 15 -8.75 1.17 -0.65
CA HIS A 15 -7.73 2.17 -0.39
C HIS A 15 -7.81 3.28 -1.43
N PHE A 16 -7.91 4.54 -0.99
CA PHE A 16 -8.11 5.69 -1.88
C PHE A 16 -6.91 5.90 -2.83
N PRO A 17 -7.14 6.17 -4.14
CA PRO A 17 -6.09 6.16 -5.18
C PRO A 17 -5.13 7.35 -5.18
N GLU A 18 -4.99 8.10 -4.08
CA GLU A 18 -3.87 9.02 -3.84
C GLU A 18 -2.64 8.31 -3.26
N LYS A 19 -2.83 7.09 -2.73
CA LYS A 19 -1.76 6.28 -2.14
C LYS A 19 -1.08 5.41 -3.20
N LEU A 20 0.18 5.03 -2.97
CA LEU A 20 1.05 4.41 -3.95
C LEU A 20 0.41 3.22 -4.69
N ILE A 21 -0.02 2.20 -3.95
CA ILE A 21 -0.52 0.95 -4.57
C ILE A 21 -1.77 1.21 -5.42
N PRO A 22 -2.88 1.78 -4.90
CA PRO A 22 -4.07 1.99 -5.72
C PRO A 22 -3.87 3.03 -6.84
N LEU A 23 -3.04 4.05 -6.63
CA LEU A 23 -2.68 5.00 -7.67
C LEU A 23 -2.00 4.31 -8.85
N PHE A 24 -1.02 3.44 -8.55
CA PHE A 24 -0.26 2.77 -9.58
C PHE A 24 -1.09 1.71 -10.31
N ILE A 25 -1.98 0.99 -9.61
CA ILE A 25 -2.97 0.10 -10.26
C ILE A 25 -3.83 0.90 -11.25
N HIS A 26 -4.39 2.03 -10.80
CA HIS A 26 -5.19 2.91 -11.66
C HIS A 26 -4.38 3.42 -12.87
N ASN A 27 -3.15 3.86 -12.65
CA ASN A 27 -2.29 4.36 -13.71
C ASN A 27 -1.90 3.27 -14.71
N ILE A 28 -1.59 2.06 -14.25
CA ILE A 28 -1.28 0.92 -15.14
C ILE A 28 -2.48 0.57 -16.01
N ILE A 29 -3.69 0.49 -15.43
CA ILE A 29 -4.92 0.25 -16.21
C ILE A 29 -5.06 1.27 -17.34
N ASN A 30 -4.80 2.55 -17.04
CA ASN A 30 -4.96 3.68 -17.96
C ASN A 30 -3.69 4.02 -18.78
N LYS A 31 -2.64 3.20 -18.71
CA LYS A 31 -1.35 3.42 -19.40
C LYS A 31 -0.72 4.79 -19.10
N LYS A 32 -0.86 5.27 -17.87
CA LYS A 32 -0.29 6.53 -17.34
C LYS A 32 1.04 6.27 -16.64
N ALA A 33 1.88 7.31 -16.55
CA ALA A 33 3.16 7.26 -15.83
C ALA A 33 3.00 6.82 -14.37
N LEU A 34 4.01 6.10 -13.86
CA LEU A 34 4.13 5.66 -12.47
C LEU A 34 5.20 6.52 -11.78
N PRO A 35 4.81 7.62 -11.09
CA PRO A 35 5.75 8.57 -10.53
C PRO A 35 6.44 8.02 -9.26
N VAL A 36 7.71 7.63 -9.39
CA VAL A 36 8.55 7.17 -8.29
C VAL A 36 9.36 8.35 -7.75
N TYR A 37 9.22 8.66 -6.45
CA TYR A 37 9.93 9.76 -5.81
C TYR A 37 11.42 9.46 -5.61
N GLY A 38 12.28 10.44 -5.93
CA GLY A 38 13.73 10.36 -5.73
C GLY A 38 14.36 9.19 -6.45
N ASP A 39 15.11 8.35 -5.74
CA ASP A 39 15.76 7.15 -6.25
C ASP A 39 14.91 5.87 -6.10
N GLY A 40 13.73 5.99 -5.50
CA GLY A 40 12.84 4.85 -5.24
C GLY A 40 13.26 3.94 -4.08
N LEU A 41 14.37 4.22 -3.39
CA LEU A 41 14.91 3.37 -2.32
C LEU A 41 14.34 3.66 -0.93
N TYR A 42 13.25 4.41 -0.85
CA TYR A 42 12.53 4.62 0.41
C TYR A 42 11.83 3.34 0.84
N THR A 43 12.10 2.92 2.08
CA THR A 43 11.61 1.65 2.61
C THR A 43 10.38 1.87 3.49
N ARG A 44 9.38 1.03 3.31
CA ARG A 44 8.15 1.00 4.13
C ARG A 44 7.83 -0.42 4.54
N ASP A 45 7.31 -0.58 5.75
CA ASP A 45 6.66 -1.81 6.17
C ASP A 45 5.19 -1.78 5.71
N TRP A 46 4.72 -2.87 5.09
CA TRP A 46 3.40 -2.96 4.48
C TRP A 46 2.54 -4.01 5.17
N LEU A 47 1.35 -3.60 5.56
CA LEU A 47 0.38 -4.40 6.30
C LEU A 47 -0.92 -4.54 5.50
N TYR A 48 -1.32 -5.78 5.23
CA TYR A 48 -2.60 -6.05 4.56
C TYR A 48 -3.76 -5.62 5.45
N VAL A 49 -4.71 -4.87 4.89
CA VAL A 49 -5.76 -4.20 5.66
C VAL A 49 -6.65 -5.17 6.46
N ILE A 50 -6.86 -6.39 5.96
CA ILE A 50 -7.64 -7.41 6.69
C ILE A 50 -6.87 -7.89 7.92
N ASP A 51 -5.56 -8.06 7.82
CA ASP A 51 -4.71 -8.40 8.97
C ASP A 51 -4.68 -7.27 10.00
N HIS A 52 -4.68 -6.01 9.54
CA HIS A 52 -4.81 -4.87 10.45
C HIS A 52 -6.15 -4.91 11.20
N ALA A 53 -7.27 -5.13 10.51
CA ALA A 53 -8.59 -5.24 11.13
C ALA A 53 -8.63 -6.37 12.17
N ARG A 54 -8.06 -7.55 11.87
CA ARG A 54 -7.93 -8.67 12.80
C ARG A 54 -7.06 -8.34 14.01
N ALA A 55 -5.98 -7.58 13.83
CA ALA A 55 -5.16 -7.12 14.93
C ALA A 55 -5.92 -6.16 15.86
N ILE A 56 -6.69 -5.22 15.30
CA ILE A 56 -7.52 -4.30 16.10
C ILE A 56 -8.56 -5.07 16.89
N ASP A 57 -9.25 -6.02 16.27
CA ASP A 57 -10.26 -6.86 16.94
C ASP A 57 -9.64 -7.64 18.10
N LEU A 58 -8.49 -8.28 17.88
CA LEU A 58 -7.76 -9.01 18.92
C LEU A 58 -7.32 -8.08 20.06
N ILE A 59 -6.77 -6.91 19.76
CA ILE A 59 -6.34 -5.92 20.75
C ILE A 59 -7.54 -5.42 21.56
N PHE A 60 -8.69 -5.22 20.92
CA PHE A 60 -9.91 -4.79 21.59
C PHE A 60 -10.38 -5.79 22.65
N HIS A 61 -10.32 -7.10 22.35
CA HIS A 61 -10.81 -8.15 23.24
C HIS A 61 -9.77 -8.59 24.28
N GLU A 62 -8.50 -8.71 23.87
CA GLU A 62 -7.45 -9.35 24.68
C GLU A 62 -6.35 -8.37 25.11
N GLY A 63 -6.33 -7.16 24.57
CA GLY A 63 -5.30 -6.16 24.88
C GLY A 63 -5.37 -5.67 26.33
N LYS A 64 -4.21 -5.46 26.92
CA LYS A 64 -4.11 -4.95 28.28
C LYS A 64 -4.47 -3.46 28.33
N LYS A 65 -5.40 -3.10 29.23
CA LYS A 65 -5.84 -1.72 29.43
C LYS A 65 -4.66 -0.83 29.84
N GLY A 66 -4.55 0.32 29.21
CA GLY A 66 -3.47 1.29 29.40
C GLY A 66 -2.23 1.04 28.55
N ASP A 67 -2.18 -0.04 27.78
CA ASP A 67 -1.05 -0.39 26.95
C ASP A 67 -1.16 0.14 25.51
N THR A 68 -0.02 0.15 24.85
CA THR A 68 0.10 0.46 23.41
C THR A 68 0.63 -0.76 22.66
N TYR A 69 -0.01 -1.08 21.54
CA TYR A 69 0.39 -2.15 20.62
C TYR A 69 0.73 -1.59 19.23
N ASN A 70 1.91 -1.90 18.76
CA ASN A 70 2.27 -1.63 17.38
C ASN A 70 1.82 -2.80 16.49
N ILE A 71 1.28 -2.47 15.31
CA ILE A 71 0.77 -3.44 14.33
C ILE A 71 1.57 -3.25 13.04
N GLY A 72 2.47 -4.18 12.72
CA GLY A 72 3.34 -4.15 11.55
C GLY A 72 3.23 -5.42 10.73
N GLY A 73 3.53 -5.30 9.43
CA GLY A 73 3.44 -6.42 8.50
C GLY A 73 4.65 -7.34 8.52
N PHE A 74 5.76 -6.95 9.16
CA PHE A 74 7.08 -7.58 9.01
C PHE A 74 7.53 -7.70 7.56
N ASN A 75 7.05 -6.79 6.70
CA ASN A 75 7.22 -6.79 5.25
C ASN A 75 7.81 -5.45 4.78
N GLU A 76 9.12 -5.29 4.93
CA GLU A 76 9.81 -4.10 4.47
C GLU A 76 10.16 -4.21 2.98
N TRP A 77 9.67 -3.26 2.19
CA TRP A 77 9.95 -3.14 0.77
C TRP A 77 10.46 -1.76 0.42
N THR A 78 11.43 -1.67 -0.47
CA THR A 78 11.72 -0.39 -1.12
C THR A 78 10.57 -0.04 -2.08
N ASN A 79 10.31 1.26 -2.27
CA ASN A 79 9.24 1.66 -3.18
C ASN A 79 9.46 1.12 -4.60
N ILE A 80 10.71 1.11 -5.09
CA ILE A 80 10.99 0.64 -6.45
C ILE A 80 10.79 -0.88 -6.59
N ASP A 81 11.17 -1.69 -5.60
CA ASP A 81 10.98 -3.14 -5.66
C ASP A 81 9.49 -3.50 -5.58
N LEU A 82 8.74 -2.79 -4.71
CA LEU A 82 7.29 -2.92 -4.65
C LEU A 82 6.64 -2.59 -6.01
N VAL A 83 7.04 -1.47 -6.63
CA VAL A 83 6.49 -1.02 -7.91
C VAL A 83 6.78 -2.04 -9.02
N LYS A 84 7.98 -2.60 -9.07
CA LYS A 84 8.32 -3.65 -10.04
C LYS A 84 7.49 -4.92 -9.82
N LEU A 85 7.31 -5.35 -8.56
CA LEU A 85 6.45 -6.49 -8.24
C LEU A 85 5.00 -6.22 -8.68
N LEU A 86 4.49 -5.01 -8.39
CA LEU A 86 3.16 -4.58 -8.83
C LEU A 86 3.02 -4.62 -10.35
N CYS A 87 4.00 -4.08 -11.10
CA CYS A 87 4.02 -4.11 -12.56
C CYS A 87 3.98 -5.55 -13.08
N THR A 88 4.82 -6.43 -12.53
CA THR A 88 4.86 -7.85 -12.92
C THR A 88 3.51 -8.53 -12.74
N GLN A 89 2.90 -8.40 -11.55
CA GLN A 89 1.59 -9.00 -11.27
C GLN A 89 0.47 -8.39 -12.13
N MET A 90 0.52 -7.08 -12.40
CA MET A 90 -0.44 -6.42 -13.29
C MET A 90 -0.31 -6.90 -14.74
N ASP A 91 0.92 -7.03 -15.26
CA ASP A 91 1.14 -7.54 -16.62
C ASP A 91 0.58 -8.95 -16.78
N GLU A 92 0.83 -9.84 -15.79
CA GLU A 92 0.29 -11.21 -15.78
C GLU A 92 -1.24 -11.21 -15.79
N LYS A 93 -1.89 -10.43 -14.91
CA LYS A 93 -3.36 -10.40 -14.78
C LYS A 93 -4.06 -9.73 -15.97
N LEU A 94 -3.39 -8.79 -16.64
CA LEU A 94 -3.93 -8.09 -17.81
C LEU A 94 -3.54 -8.78 -19.14
N GLY A 95 -2.78 -9.88 -19.10
CA GLY A 95 -2.31 -10.59 -20.32
C GLY A 95 -1.35 -9.75 -21.17
N ARG A 96 -0.57 -8.87 -20.54
CA ARG A 96 0.42 -8.01 -21.19
C ARG A 96 1.78 -8.71 -21.32
N ALA A 97 2.64 -8.17 -22.15
CA ALA A 97 4.02 -8.62 -22.22
C ALA A 97 4.75 -8.32 -20.91
N LYS A 98 5.62 -9.24 -20.46
CA LYS A 98 6.43 -9.03 -19.26
C LYS A 98 7.26 -7.74 -19.35
N GLY A 99 7.13 -6.87 -18.35
CA GLY A 99 7.84 -5.59 -18.28
C GLY A 99 7.14 -4.45 -19.02
N GLU A 100 5.98 -4.67 -19.65
CA GLU A 100 5.22 -3.60 -20.33
C GLU A 100 4.86 -2.48 -19.35
N SER A 101 4.37 -2.82 -18.17
CA SER A 101 4.01 -1.85 -17.15
C SER A 101 5.22 -1.21 -16.47
N GLU A 102 6.36 -1.88 -16.38
CA GLU A 102 7.61 -1.28 -15.87
C GLU A 102 8.08 -0.12 -16.75
N GLY A 103 7.82 -0.17 -18.05
CA GLY A 103 8.10 0.94 -18.97
C GLY A 103 7.37 2.25 -18.65
N LEU A 104 6.37 2.22 -17.78
CA LEU A 104 5.63 3.41 -17.32
C LEU A 104 6.32 4.10 -16.13
N ILE A 105 7.33 3.49 -15.50
CA ILE A 105 8.03 4.05 -14.34
C ILE A 105 8.74 5.34 -14.73
N THR A 106 8.48 6.41 -13.99
CA THR A 106 9.09 7.73 -14.19
C THR A 106 9.58 8.24 -12.85
N TYR A 107 10.87 8.56 -12.75
CA TYR A 107 11.43 9.16 -11.55
C TYR A 107 11.10 10.65 -11.47
N VAL A 108 10.56 11.07 -10.34
CA VAL A 108 10.18 12.47 -10.09
C VAL A 108 10.95 13.05 -8.91
N LYS A 109 11.01 14.40 -8.84
CA LYS A 109 11.65 15.09 -7.73
C LYS A 109 11.04 14.65 -6.40
N ASP A 110 11.90 14.38 -5.43
CA ASP A 110 11.48 14.00 -4.10
C ASP A 110 10.79 15.14 -3.35
N ARG A 111 9.93 14.78 -2.40
CA ARG A 111 9.23 15.74 -1.53
C ARG A 111 10.09 16.10 -0.31
N PRO A 112 10.03 17.35 0.19
CA PRO A 112 10.71 17.73 1.43
C PRO A 112 10.25 16.87 2.63
N GLY A 113 11.20 16.49 3.50
CA GLY A 113 10.89 15.72 4.72
C GLY A 113 10.45 14.28 4.47
N HIS A 114 10.85 13.69 3.35
CA HIS A 114 10.52 12.29 3.04
C HIS A 114 11.40 11.32 3.84
N ASP A 115 10.82 10.63 4.82
CA ASP A 115 11.53 9.65 5.64
C ASP A 115 12.12 8.52 4.79
N ARG A 116 13.42 8.28 4.90
CA ARG A 116 14.12 7.23 4.16
C ARG A 116 13.61 5.84 4.49
N ARG A 117 13.32 5.57 5.77
CA ARG A 117 12.74 4.31 6.23
C ARG A 117 11.67 4.59 7.27
N TYR A 118 10.52 3.97 7.09
CA TYR A 118 9.44 3.94 8.05
C TYR A 118 8.97 2.49 8.22
N ALA A 119 9.25 1.92 9.38
CA ALA A 119 8.87 0.57 9.75
C ALA A 119 8.51 0.54 11.24
N ILE A 120 7.73 -0.45 11.65
CA ILE A 120 7.24 -0.57 13.01
C ILE A 120 7.56 -1.96 13.57
N ASP A 121 7.93 -2.02 14.85
CA ASP A 121 8.17 -3.28 15.55
C ASP A 121 6.87 -3.76 16.21
N ALA A 122 6.29 -4.83 15.66
CA ALA A 122 5.09 -5.49 16.17
C ALA A 122 5.38 -6.69 17.10
N THR A 123 6.63 -6.86 17.54
CA THR A 123 7.05 -8.01 18.38
C THR A 123 6.23 -8.14 19.66
N LYS A 124 5.84 -7.03 20.30
CA LYS A 124 5.00 -7.07 21.50
C LYS A 124 3.64 -7.70 21.22
N LEU A 125 2.97 -7.29 20.13
CA LEU A 125 1.67 -7.83 19.73
C LEU A 125 1.75 -9.34 19.48
N ASN A 126 2.81 -9.77 18.78
CA ASN A 126 3.05 -11.19 18.53
C ASN A 126 3.28 -11.97 19.84
N LYS A 127 4.17 -11.50 20.71
CA LYS A 127 4.52 -12.21 21.95
C LYS A 127 3.39 -12.27 22.97
N GLU A 128 2.63 -11.20 23.14
CA GLU A 128 1.60 -11.11 24.18
C GLU A 128 0.25 -11.67 23.70
N LEU A 129 -0.12 -11.45 22.43
CA LEU A 129 -1.44 -11.82 21.91
C LEU A 129 -1.37 -12.87 20.78
N GLY A 130 -0.20 -13.36 20.41
CA GLY A 130 -0.02 -14.40 19.40
C GLY A 130 -0.36 -13.97 17.95
N TRP A 131 -0.54 -12.67 17.72
CA TRP A 131 -0.91 -12.17 16.38
C TRP A 131 0.26 -12.22 15.39
N THR A 132 -0.04 -12.66 14.18
CA THR A 132 0.85 -12.61 13.00
C THR A 132 0.06 -12.25 11.76
N PRO A 133 0.70 -11.62 10.74
CA PRO A 133 0.09 -11.49 9.42
C PRO A 133 -0.33 -12.85 8.85
N SER A 134 -1.47 -12.90 8.17
CA SER A 134 -2.02 -14.16 7.60
C SER A 134 -1.58 -14.42 6.17
N VAL A 135 -1.08 -13.39 5.48
CA VAL A 135 -0.63 -13.47 4.08
C VAL A 135 0.76 -12.84 3.92
N THR A 136 1.52 -13.33 2.93
CA THR A 136 2.73 -12.63 2.50
C THR A 136 2.37 -11.35 1.74
N PHE A 137 3.34 -10.44 1.58
CA PHE A 137 3.10 -9.22 0.81
C PHE A 137 2.66 -9.51 -0.62
N GLU A 138 3.31 -10.47 -1.28
CA GLU A 138 3.01 -10.87 -2.66
C GLU A 138 1.58 -11.40 -2.80
N GLN A 139 1.12 -12.20 -1.85
CA GLN A 139 -0.25 -12.75 -1.81
C GLN A 139 -1.28 -11.64 -1.58
N GLY A 140 -1.03 -10.79 -0.60
CA GLY A 140 -1.91 -9.64 -0.29
C GLY A 140 -1.96 -8.64 -1.44
N LEU A 141 -0.83 -8.40 -2.13
CA LEU A 141 -0.78 -7.53 -3.31
C LEU A 141 -1.59 -8.13 -4.46
N ALA A 142 -1.44 -9.43 -4.74
CA ALA A 142 -2.23 -10.12 -5.76
C ALA A 142 -3.73 -10.02 -5.49
N ALA A 143 -4.17 -10.26 -4.24
CA ALA A 143 -5.56 -10.11 -3.84
C ALA A 143 -6.06 -8.66 -3.96
N THR A 144 -5.20 -7.69 -3.65
CA THR A 144 -5.49 -6.27 -3.81
C THR A 144 -5.72 -5.91 -5.27
N ILE A 145 -4.83 -6.33 -6.17
CA ILE A 145 -4.97 -6.11 -7.62
C ILE A 145 -6.27 -6.72 -8.13
N ASP A 146 -6.57 -7.97 -7.76
CA ASP A 146 -7.80 -8.65 -8.17
C ASP A 146 -9.04 -7.86 -7.76
N TRP A 147 -9.03 -7.33 -6.54
CA TRP A 147 -10.14 -6.50 -6.07
C TRP A 147 -10.33 -5.25 -6.95
N TYR A 148 -9.26 -4.50 -7.26
CA TYR A 148 -9.37 -3.31 -8.11
C TYR A 148 -9.81 -3.63 -9.53
N LEU A 149 -9.34 -4.74 -10.12
CA LEU A 149 -9.74 -5.18 -11.45
C LEU A 149 -11.22 -5.60 -11.51
N GLN A 150 -11.76 -6.13 -10.40
CA GLN A 150 -13.18 -6.52 -10.28
C GLN A 150 -14.10 -5.35 -9.89
N ASN A 151 -13.55 -4.25 -9.37
CA ASN A 151 -14.32 -3.11 -8.86
C ASN A 151 -13.98 -1.79 -9.59
N THR A 152 -13.90 -1.86 -10.92
CA THR A 152 -13.54 -0.70 -11.76
C THR A 152 -14.55 0.45 -11.63
N ALA A 153 -15.85 0.16 -11.49
CA ALA A 153 -16.88 1.17 -11.27
C ALA A 153 -16.66 1.96 -9.97
N TRP A 154 -16.22 1.29 -8.89
CA TRP A 154 -15.84 1.98 -7.65
C TRP A 154 -14.63 2.89 -7.90
N LEU A 155 -13.60 2.36 -8.58
CA LEU A 155 -12.39 3.11 -8.88
C LEU A 155 -12.68 4.34 -9.74
N GLU A 156 -13.51 4.21 -10.78
CA GLU A 156 -13.95 5.32 -11.63
C GLU A 156 -14.70 6.38 -10.83
N ASN A 157 -15.60 5.98 -9.94
CA ASN A 157 -16.37 6.89 -9.11
C ASN A 157 -15.45 7.71 -8.19
N VAL A 158 -14.53 7.08 -7.46
CA VAL A 158 -13.63 7.78 -6.52
C VAL A 158 -12.53 8.58 -7.22
N THR A 159 -12.22 8.30 -8.48
CA THR A 159 -11.24 9.06 -9.28
C THR A 159 -11.85 10.15 -10.14
N SER A 160 -13.16 10.37 -10.08
CA SER A 160 -13.88 11.43 -10.79
C SER A 160 -13.81 12.79 -10.04
N GLY A 161 -14.19 13.86 -10.73
CA GLY A 161 -14.42 15.17 -10.11
C GLY A 161 -13.19 15.74 -9.37
N ALA A 162 -13.29 15.98 -8.06
CA ALA A 162 -12.26 16.62 -7.25
C ALA A 162 -10.91 15.89 -7.26
N TYR A 163 -10.92 14.56 -7.43
CA TYR A 163 -9.69 13.78 -7.56
C TYR A 163 -8.87 14.18 -8.79
N GLN A 164 -9.51 14.44 -9.93
CA GLN A 164 -8.80 14.87 -11.15
C GLN A 164 -8.07 16.20 -10.93
N THR A 165 -8.70 17.13 -10.21
CA THR A 165 -8.07 18.41 -9.85
C THR A 165 -6.85 18.18 -8.94
N TYR A 166 -7.00 17.36 -7.91
CA TYR A 166 -5.90 16.98 -7.02
C TYR A 166 -4.75 16.30 -7.78
N TYR A 167 -5.05 15.33 -8.62
CA TYR A 167 -4.05 14.60 -9.41
C TYR A 167 -3.23 15.55 -10.30
N ASN A 168 -3.90 16.45 -11.00
CA ASN A 168 -3.26 17.43 -11.86
C ASN A 168 -2.32 18.37 -11.08
N GLN A 169 -2.74 18.85 -9.90
CA GLN A 169 -1.92 19.69 -9.03
C GLN A 169 -0.67 18.97 -8.54
N MET A 170 -0.77 17.69 -8.22
CA MET A 170 0.33 16.91 -7.64
C MET A 170 1.34 16.40 -8.67
N TYR A 171 0.92 16.10 -9.90
CA TYR A 171 1.74 15.33 -10.84
C TYR A 171 1.96 15.97 -12.21
N THR A 172 1.16 16.97 -12.63
CA THR A 172 1.29 17.56 -13.97
C THR A 172 2.43 18.61 -14.06
N ASN A 173 2.84 19.20 -12.94
CA ASN A 173 3.83 20.26 -12.86
C ASN A 173 5.12 19.87 -12.08
N ARG A 174 5.46 18.59 -12.05
CA ARG A 174 6.66 18.08 -11.36
C ARG A 174 7.66 17.41 -12.27
#